data_db1be7e64ef234e1d7201126108aeafa
#
_entry.id   db1be7e64ef234e1d7201126108aeafa
#
_cell.length_a   1.000
_cell.length_b   1.000
_cell.length_c   1.000
_cell.angle_alpha   90.00
_cell.angle_beta   90.00
_cell.angle_gamma   90.00
#
_symmetry.space_group_name_H-M   'P 1'
#
loop_
_entity.id
_entity.type
_entity.pdbx_description
1 polymer ?
#
loop_
_entity_poly.entity_id
_entity_poly.type
_entity_poly.pdbx_seq_one_letter_code
_entity_poly.pdbx_strand_id
1 'polypeptide(L)'
;MRNLGSYFETLAYEYTLPKAIKEGYLTPIKALTIPLKIDMSGVTVQAGDFKASDISTALDPYLQGIAKEMQKYCKDKKTVVFLPLVKTSQKFRDLLNEYGFCAAEVNGDSQDRAEILKDFEEGKYNVLCNSMLLTEGWDC
;
A
#
# COMPACT_ATOMS: atom_id res chain seq x y z
N MET A 1 11.33 10.53 10.99
CA MET A 1 12.07 9.53 11.82
C MET A 1 12.56 10.21 13.08
N ARG A 2 12.24 9.70 14.27
CA ARG A 2 12.85 10.20 15.50
C ARG A 2 14.32 9.78 15.53
N ASN A 3 15.22 10.75 15.69
CA ASN A 3 16.64 10.47 15.79
C ASN A 3 16.94 9.86 17.18
N LEU A 4 17.13 8.55 17.24
CA LEU A 4 17.45 7.83 18.47
C LEU A 4 18.85 8.16 19.01
N GLY A 5 19.73 8.72 18.17
CA GLY A 5 21.07 9.16 18.58
C GLY A 5 21.10 10.26 19.67
N SER A 6 19.96 10.92 19.94
CA SER A 6 19.82 11.82 21.10
C SER A 6 19.64 11.11 22.43
N TYR A 7 19.33 9.80 22.41
CA TYR A 7 19.06 8.99 23.60
C TYR A 7 20.08 7.87 23.82
N PHE A 8 20.77 7.44 22.75
CA PHE A 8 21.71 6.33 22.78
C PHE A 8 23.06 6.77 22.20
N GLU A 9 24.14 6.58 22.93
CA GLU A 9 25.49 6.97 22.53
C GLU A 9 26.14 5.97 21.57
N THR A 10 25.68 4.73 21.59
CA THR A 10 26.33 3.64 20.83
C THR A 10 25.30 2.77 20.12
N LEU A 11 25.57 2.46 18.85
CA LEU A 11 24.86 1.43 18.11
C LEU A 11 25.55 0.08 18.34
N ALA A 12 24.93 -0.78 19.13
CA ALA A 12 25.51 -2.08 19.49
C ALA A 12 25.54 -3.08 18.31
N TYR A 13 24.51 -3.05 17.45
CA TYR A 13 24.40 -3.93 16.30
C TYR A 13 23.50 -3.32 15.21
N GLU A 14 23.90 -3.49 13.96
CA GLU A 14 23.11 -3.12 12.80
C GLU A 14 22.88 -4.33 11.89
N TYR A 15 21.63 -4.63 11.60
CA TYR A 15 21.24 -5.67 10.67
C TYR A 15 20.40 -5.07 9.53
N THR A 16 21.05 -4.81 8.42
CA THR A 16 20.45 -4.08 7.31
C THR A 16 19.54 -4.96 6.47
N LEU A 17 18.54 -4.36 5.82
CA LEU A 17 17.63 -5.02 4.88
C LEU A 17 18.41 -5.78 3.77
N PRO A 18 19.42 -5.21 3.09
CA PRO A 18 20.20 -5.94 2.10
C PRO A 18 20.92 -7.17 2.67
N LYS A 19 21.41 -7.08 3.90
CA LYS A 19 22.07 -8.21 4.57
C LYS A 19 21.06 -9.32 4.85
N ALA A 20 19.88 -8.99 5.37
CA ALA A 20 18.81 -9.94 5.65
C ALA A 20 18.32 -10.67 4.38
N ILE A 21 18.20 -9.96 3.26
CA ILE A 21 17.87 -10.55 1.96
C ILE A 21 18.98 -11.48 1.48
N LYS A 22 20.24 -11.04 1.57
CA LYS A 22 21.40 -11.85 1.14
C LYS A 22 21.55 -13.14 1.94
N GLU A 23 21.25 -13.10 3.23
CA GLU A 23 21.31 -14.24 4.14
C GLU A 23 20.05 -15.13 4.12
N GLY A 24 19.04 -14.77 3.31
CA GLY A 24 17.83 -15.57 3.10
C GLY A 24 16.74 -15.42 4.17
N TYR A 25 16.91 -14.48 5.11
CA TYR A 25 15.86 -14.17 6.10
C TYR A 25 14.69 -13.36 5.52
N LEU A 26 14.94 -12.60 4.47
CA LEU A 26 13.94 -11.82 3.75
C LEU A 26 13.93 -12.14 2.26
N THR A 27 12.75 -12.08 1.67
CA THR A 27 12.53 -12.30 0.25
C THR A 27 13.18 -11.17 -0.59
N PRO A 28 13.77 -11.48 -1.76
CA PRO A 28 14.28 -10.47 -2.68
C PRO A 28 13.18 -9.49 -3.13
N ILE A 29 13.51 -8.21 -3.12
CA ILE A 29 12.60 -7.15 -3.55
C ILE A 29 12.80 -6.89 -5.05
N LYS A 30 11.69 -6.87 -5.81
CA LYS A 30 11.63 -6.38 -7.19
C LYS A 30 10.78 -5.13 -7.22
N ALA A 31 11.40 -3.98 -7.43
CA ALA A 31 10.69 -2.72 -7.60
C ALA A 31 10.34 -2.49 -9.08
N LEU A 32 9.10 -2.16 -9.36
CA LEU A 32 8.60 -1.77 -10.66
C LEU A 32 7.96 -0.39 -10.56
N THR A 33 8.48 0.57 -11.31
CA THR A 33 7.89 1.90 -11.42
C THR A 33 7.06 1.99 -12.69
N ILE A 34 5.78 2.31 -12.55
CA ILE A 34 4.87 2.52 -13.69
C ILE A 34 4.71 4.04 -13.86
N PRO A 35 5.17 4.64 -14.99
CA PRO A 35 5.08 6.07 -15.21
C PRO A 35 3.64 6.47 -15.56
N LEU A 36 2.88 6.79 -14.54
CA LEU A 36 1.59 7.48 -14.69
C LEU A 36 1.90 8.99 -14.67
N LYS A 37 1.66 9.70 -15.74
CA LYS A 37 1.87 11.16 -15.80
C LYS A 37 0.78 11.89 -15.01
N ILE A 38 0.76 11.69 -13.70
CA ILE A 38 -0.22 12.29 -12.79
C ILE A 38 0.07 13.80 -12.69
N ASP A 39 -0.93 14.61 -12.95
CA ASP A 39 -0.83 16.05 -12.75
C ASP A 39 -0.91 16.38 -11.25
N MET A 40 0.21 16.80 -10.70
CA MET A 40 0.36 17.18 -9.28
C MET A 40 0.29 18.69 -9.06
N SER A 41 -0.03 19.49 -10.07
CA SER A 41 -0.02 20.96 -9.99
C SER A 41 -1.02 21.52 -8.96
N GLY A 42 -2.10 20.80 -8.68
CA GLY A 42 -3.11 21.17 -7.69
C GLY A 42 -2.88 20.59 -6.27
N VAL A 43 -1.77 19.86 -6.06
CA VAL A 43 -1.51 19.21 -4.76
C VAL A 43 -0.75 20.16 -3.84
N THR A 44 -1.33 20.43 -2.67
CA THR A 44 -0.72 21.29 -1.65
C THR A 44 0.15 20.51 -0.68
N VAL A 45 1.20 21.17 -0.17
CA VAL A 45 2.07 20.63 0.88
C VAL A 45 1.62 21.21 2.22
N GLN A 46 1.38 20.36 3.20
CA GLN A 46 0.99 20.73 4.56
C GLN A 46 1.93 20.03 5.55
N ALA A 47 2.56 20.80 6.44
CA ALA A 47 3.48 20.27 7.47
C ALA A 47 4.63 19.41 6.92
N GLY A 48 5.11 19.70 5.69
CA GLY A 48 6.21 18.97 5.06
C GLY A 48 5.81 17.69 4.31
N ASP A 49 4.51 17.39 4.23
CA ASP A 49 3.96 16.27 3.48
C ASP A 49 2.82 16.73 2.55
N PHE A 50 2.48 15.94 1.56
CA PHE A 50 1.38 16.25 0.66
C PHE A 50 0.02 16.03 1.34
N LYS A 51 -0.93 16.94 1.08
CA LYS A 51 -2.28 16.82 1.61
C LYS A 51 -3.02 15.65 0.95
N ALA A 52 -3.42 14.65 1.75
CA ALA A 52 -4.00 13.39 1.28
C ALA A 52 -5.26 13.59 0.40
N SER A 53 -6.10 14.59 0.70
CA SER A 53 -7.27 14.92 -0.11
C SER A 53 -6.93 15.36 -1.53
N ASP A 54 -5.85 16.12 -1.67
CA ASP A 54 -5.43 16.68 -2.94
C ASP A 54 -4.75 15.60 -3.79
N ILE A 55 -3.95 14.72 -3.15
CA ILE A 55 -3.39 13.53 -3.80
C ILE A 55 -4.53 12.63 -4.31
N SER A 56 -5.54 12.39 -3.47
CA SER A 56 -6.69 11.56 -3.84
C SER A 56 -7.40 12.12 -5.09
N THR A 57 -7.62 13.44 -5.13
CA THR A 57 -8.24 14.10 -6.28
C THR A 57 -7.37 14.01 -7.54
N ALA A 58 -6.07 14.21 -7.41
CA ALA A 58 -5.12 14.10 -8.52
C ALA A 58 -5.01 12.66 -9.05
N LEU A 59 -5.16 11.65 -8.18
CA LEU A 59 -5.05 10.23 -8.52
C LEU A 59 -6.32 9.69 -9.20
N ASP A 60 -7.48 10.23 -8.88
CA ASP A 60 -8.80 9.72 -9.29
C ASP A 60 -8.92 9.43 -10.79
N PRO A 61 -8.49 10.31 -11.73
CA PRO A 61 -8.55 10.05 -13.16
C PRO A 61 -7.68 8.88 -13.64
N TYR A 62 -6.68 8.49 -12.84
CA TYR A 62 -5.68 7.47 -13.20
C TYR A 62 -5.99 6.08 -12.64
N LEU A 63 -6.97 5.95 -11.74
CA LEU A 63 -7.30 4.67 -11.10
C LEU A 63 -7.58 3.55 -12.10
N GLN A 64 -8.27 3.85 -13.20
CA GLN A 64 -8.52 2.88 -14.28
C GLN A 64 -7.23 2.42 -14.97
N GLY A 65 -6.31 3.35 -15.21
CA GLY A 65 -5.00 3.04 -15.79
C GLY A 65 -4.19 2.13 -14.86
N ILE A 66 -4.22 2.41 -13.56
CA ILE A 66 -3.56 1.60 -12.53
C ILE A 66 -4.16 0.19 -12.50
N ALA A 67 -5.49 0.05 -12.49
CA ALA A 67 -6.17 -1.24 -12.49
C ALA A 67 -5.79 -2.09 -13.74
N LYS A 68 -5.69 -1.47 -14.92
CA LYS A 68 -5.22 -2.14 -16.14
C LYS A 68 -3.78 -2.62 -16.05
N GLU A 69 -2.89 -1.82 -15.48
CA GLU A 69 -1.50 -2.24 -15.28
C GLU A 69 -1.42 -3.36 -14.22
N MET A 70 -2.22 -3.31 -13.17
CA MET A 70 -2.31 -4.38 -12.19
C MET A 70 -2.76 -5.71 -12.80
N GLN A 71 -3.66 -5.71 -13.79
CA GLN A 71 -4.05 -6.94 -14.51
C GLN A 71 -2.83 -7.63 -15.17
N LYS A 72 -1.85 -6.88 -15.64
CA LYS A 72 -0.65 -7.44 -16.28
C LYS A 72 0.33 -8.05 -15.28
N TYR A 73 0.48 -7.43 -14.11
CA TYR A 73 1.57 -7.74 -13.19
C TYR A 73 1.12 -8.44 -11.90
N CYS A 74 -0.15 -8.26 -11.50
CA CYS A 74 -0.65 -8.66 -10.18
C CYS A 74 -1.85 -9.61 -10.22
N LYS A 75 -2.36 -10.01 -11.40
CA LYS A 75 -3.62 -10.75 -11.55
C LYS A 75 -3.70 -12.01 -10.66
N ASP A 76 -2.60 -12.77 -10.58
CA ASP A 76 -2.54 -14.03 -9.84
C ASP A 76 -1.67 -13.93 -8.58
N LYS A 77 -1.51 -12.72 -8.05
CA LYS A 77 -0.67 -12.48 -6.87
C LYS A 77 -1.48 -11.90 -5.73
N LYS A 78 -1.18 -12.34 -4.52
CA LYS A 78 -1.61 -11.60 -3.33
C LYS A 78 -1.02 -10.20 -3.37
N THR A 79 -1.88 -9.19 -3.33
CA THR A 79 -1.49 -7.79 -3.52
C THR A 79 -2.09 -6.92 -2.45
N VAL A 80 -1.29 -6.07 -1.81
CA VAL A 80 -1.76 -5.04 -0.91
C VAL A 80 -1.58 -3.68 -1.57
N VAL A 81 -2.64 -2.88 -1.56
CA VAL A 81 -2.66 -1.54 -2.17
C VAL A 81 -2.83 -0.49 -1.09
N PHE A 82 -1.90 0.44 -1.01
CA PHE A 82 -1.95 1.58 -0.09
C PHE A 82 -2.46 2.81 -0.81
N LEU A 83 -3.52 3.40 -0.28
CA LEU A 83 -4.19 4.58 -0.85
C LEU A 83 -4.31 5.71 0.18
N PRO A 84 -4.32 6.98 -0.25
CA PRO A 84 -4.24 8.10 0.68
C PRO A 84 -5.49 8.30 1.54
N LEU A 85 -6.66 7.89 1.06
CA LEU A 85 -7.95 8.05 1.75
C LEU A 85 -8.81 6.80 1.66
N VAL A 86 -9.63 6.57 2.69
CA VAL A 86 -10.63 5.49 2.74
C VAL A 86 -11.54 5.52 1.51
N LYS A 87 -12.04 6.71 1.13
CA LYS A 87 -12.91 6.90 -0.02
C LYS A 87 -12.28 6.44 -1.34
N THR A 88 -10.99 6.74 -1.53
CA THR A 88 -10.22 6.30 -2.70
C THR A 88 -9.98 4.81 -2.67
N SER A 89 -9.72 4.26 -1.48
CA SER A 89 -9.53 2.82 -1.25
C SER A 89 -10.79 2.04 -1.61
N GLN A 90 -11.96 2.47 -1.16
CA GLN A 90 -13.25 1.87 -1.48
C GLN A 90 -13.56 1.93 -2.98
N LYS A 91 -13.39 3.10 -3.59
CA LYS A 91 -13.58 3.29 -5.03
C LYS A 91 -12.66 2.39 -5.86
N PHE A 92 -11.41 2.29 -5.46
CA PHE A 92 -10.43 1.47 -6.16
C PHE A 92 -10.70 -0.03 -6.01
N ARG A 93 -11.14 -0.49 -4.81
CA ARG A 93 -11.63 -1.85 -4.60
C ARG A 93 -12.76 -2.21 -5.57
N ASP A 94 -13.78 -1.34 -5.68
CA ASP A 94 -14.92 -1.57 -6.58
C ASP A 94 -14.46 -1.67 -8.03
N LEU A 95 -13.59 -0.76 -8.44
CA LEU A 95 -13.00 -0.77 -9.77
C LEU A 95 -12.19 -2.05 -10.04
N LEU A 96 -11.37 -2.50 -9.10
CA LEU A 96 -10.60 -3.75 -9.24
C LEU A 96 -11.52 -4.96 -9.41
N ASN A 97 -12.64 -5.01 -8.68
CA ASN A 97 -13.63 -6.08 -8.85
C ASN A 97 -14.28 -6.06 -10.24
N GLU A 98 -14.54 -4.87 -10.82
CA GLU A 98 -14.99 -4.74 -12.23
C GLU A 98 -13.93 -5.25 -13.22
N TYR A 99 -12.65 -5.11 -12.88
CA TYR A 99 -11.52 -5.63 -13.68
C TYR A 99 -11.19 -7.10 -13.42
N GLY A 100 -12.02 -7.81 -12.65
CA GLY A 100 -11.94 -9.25 -12.44
C GLY A 100 -10.96 -9.70 -11.35
N PHE A 101 -10.59 -8.80 -10.44
CA PHE A 101 -9.95 -9.16 -9.18
C PHE A 101 -11.00 -9.56 -8.12
N CYS A 102 -10.55 -10.24 -7.07
CA CYS A 102 -11.31 -10.42 -5.83
C CYS A 102 -10.74 -9.49 -4.79
N ALA A 103 -11.15 -8.21 -4.83
CA ALA A 103 -10.60 -7.17 -3.98
C ALA A 103 -11.51 -6.90 -2.77
N ALA A 104 -10.89 -6.78 -1.59
CA ALA A 104 -11.51 -6.27 -0.38
C ALA A 104 -10.90 -4.93 0.03
N GLU A 105 -11.57 -4.21 0.92
CA GLU A 105 -11.05 -2.96 1.50
C GLU A 105 -11.09 -3.05 3.02
N VAL A 106 -10.04 -2.54 3.66
CA VAL A 106 -9.96 -2.47 5.11
C VAL A 106 -9.41 -1.11 5.55
N ASN A 107 -10.03 -0.54 6.58
CA ASN A 107 -9.63 0.73 7.17
C ASN A 107 -9.77 0.71 8.70
N GLY A 108 -9.44 1.81 9.36
CA GLY A 108 -9.49 1.91 10.82
C GLY A 108 -10.88 1.69 11.43
N ASP A 109 -11.95 1.98 10.68
CA ASP A 109 -13.35 1.89 11.13
C ASP A 109 -14.02 0.55 10.75
N SER A 110 -13.31 -0.33 10.03
CA SER A 110 -13.85 -1.65 9.63
C SER A 110 -14.09 -2.53 10.86
N GLN A 111 -15.36 -2.88 11.11
CA GLN A 111 -15.74 -3.76 12.21
C GLN A 111 -15.41 -5.23 11.92
N ASP A 112 -15.41 -5.62 10.66
CA ASP A 112 -15.12 -6.96 10.11
C ASP A 112 -13.64 -7.14 9.72
N ARG A 113 -12.75 -6.24 10.19
CA ARG A 113 -11.34 -6.23 9.81
C ARG A 113 -10.65 -7.58 9.97
N ALA A 114 -10.86 -8.25 11.11
CA ALA A 114 -10.21 -9.53 11.39
C ALA A 114 -10.67 -10.62 10.40
N GLU A 115 -11.94 -10.62 10.01
CA GLU A 115 -12.51 -11.54 9.03
C GLU A 115 -11.94 -11.27 7.62
N ILE A 116 -11.92 -10.01 7.20
CA ILE A 116 -11.35 -9.60 5.90
C ILE A 116 -9.88 -10.01 5.78
N LEU A 117 -9.08 -9.78 6.83
CA LEU A 117 -7.65 -10.14 6.84
C LEU A 117 -7.48 -11.66 6.77
N LYS A 118 -8.26 -12.41 7.53
CA LYS A 118 -8.26 -13.87 7.48
C LYS A 118 -8.66 -14.39 6.09
N ASP A 119 -9.70 -13.83 5.49
CA ASP A 119 -10.15 -14.21 4.15
C ASP A 119 -9.10 -13.89 3.07
N PHE A 120 -8.33 -12.81 3.25
CA PHE A 120 -7.20 -12.51 2.39
C PHE A 120 -6.05 -13.51 2.59
N GLU A 121 -5.74 -13.90 3.83
CA GLU A 121 -4.74 -14.94 4.12
C GLU A 121 -5.14 -16.29 3.52
N GLU A 122 -6.42 -16.67 3.60
CA GLU A 122 -6.98 -17.90 3.03
C GLU A 122 -7.11 -17.84 1.50
N GLY A 123 -6.89 -16.68 0.87
CA GLY A 123 -6.93 -16.52 -0.59
C GLY A 123 -8.34 -16.33 -1.17
N LYS A 124 -9.35 -16.02 -0.35
CA LYS A 124 -10.68 -15.63 -0.85
C LYS A 124 -10.62 -14.28 -1.55
N TYR A 125 -9.75 -13.37 -1.06
CA TYR A 125 -9.39 -12.15 -1.73
C TYR A 125 -7.95 -12.24 -2.23
N ASN A 126 -7.69 -11.75 -3.43
CA ASN A 126 -6.32 -11.63 -3.96
C ASN A 126 -5.77 -10.20 -3.90
N VAL A 127 -6.63 -9.21 -3.68
CA VAL A 127 -6.22 -7.81 -3.48
C VAL A 127 -6.83 -7.26 -2.20
N LEU A 128 -6.01 -6.61 -1.40
CA LEU A 128 -6.44 -5.90 -0.19
C LEU A 128 -6.11 -4.41 -0.34
N CYS A 129 -7.13 -3.59 -0.49
CA CYS A 129 -7.02 -2.13 -0.50
C CYS A 129 -7.09 -1.60 0.92
N ASN A 130 -6.19 -0.69 1.28
CA ASN A 130 -6.22 -0.06 2.59
C ASN A 130 -5.79 1.40 2.55
N SER A 131 -6.23 2.15 3.57
CA SER A 131 -5.84 3.53 3.79
C SER A 131 -5.20 3.63 5.18
N MET A 132 -3.86 3.81 5.22
CA MET A 132 -3.06 4.05 6.43
C MET A 132 -3.11 2.98 7.53
N LEU A 133 -3.73 1.82 7.29
CA LEU A 133 -3.95 0.80 8.33
C LEU A 133 -2.82 -0.22 8.43
N LEU A 134 -2.36 -0.74 7.30
CA LEU A 134 -1.41 -1.86 7.24
C LEU A 134 0.03 -1.38 7.03
N THR A 135 0.41 -0.27 7.66
CA THR A 135 1.72 0.35 7.46
C THR A 135 2.82 -0.32 8.28
N GLU A 136 2.48 -0.83 9.44
CA GLU A 136 3.42 -1.50 10.35
C GLU A 136 2.72 -2.61 11.15
N GLY A 137 3.48 -3.65 11.53
CA GLY A 137 3.03 -4.68 12.46
C GLY A 137 2.00 -5.67 11.94
N TRP A 138 1.80 -5.75 10.62
CA TRP A 138 0.99 -6.78 9.99
C TRP A 138 1.85 -7.67 9.10
N ASP A 139 1.69 -8.96 9.29
CA ASP A 139 2.36 -10.03 8.55
C ASP A 139 1.32 -11.07 8.12
N CYS A 140 1.45 -11.64 6.92
CA CYS A 140 0.55 -12.66 6.36
C CYS A 140 1.28 -13.79 5.64
#